data_c0eb3c4357e0edb3a6ca6f65a2f1a149
#
_entry.id   c0eb3c4357e0edb3a6ca6f65a2f1a149
#
_cell.length_a   1.000
_cell.length_b   1.000
_cell.length_c   1.000
_cell.angle_alpha   90.00
_cell.angle_beta   90.00
_cell.angle_gamma   90.00
#
_symmetry.space_group_name_H-M   'P 1'
#
loop_
_entity.id
_entity.type
_entity.pdbx_description
1 polymer ?
#
loop_
_entity_poly.entity_id
_entity_poly.type
_entity_poly.pdbx_seq_one_letter_code
_entity_poly.pdbx_strand_id
1 'polypeptide(L)'
;MAKKIYTKTGDQGLTSLLGGTKVPKNDWRIEAYGTVDELNSFIGLLGDKLQSDNNSFSFSFIELEKIQNNLFKIGSVLSYDMTADLKIELPNVTESDVKDLEEWMDTMELTLQPLKNFIIPGGHEAVSLAHVCRTVSRRAERNTVQAIQYPIIMKYINSLSDYFFMLSRYIAAEVGVEEKIWKG
;
A
#
# COMPACT_ATOMS: atom_id res chain seq x y z
N MET A 1 -13.14 -33.33 2.90
CA MET A 1 -14.03 -32.33 2.26
C MET A 1 -13.30 -31.00 2.20
N ALA A 2 -13.29 -30.31 1.06
CA ALA A 2 -12.71 -28.97 0.98
C ALA A 2 -13.45 -28.01 1.93
N LYS A 3 -12.70 -27.24 2.72
CA LYS A 3 -13.26 -26.27 3.67
C LYS A 3 -13.92 -25.14 2.88
N LYS A 4 -15.20 -24.86 3.11
CA LYS A 4 -15.88 -23.76 2.43
C LYS A 4 -15.27 -22.42 2.86
N ILE A 5 -15.15 -21.46 1.92
CA ILE A 5 -14.64 -20.10 2.19
C ILE A 5 -15.56 -19.36 3.17
N TYR A 6 -16.88 -19.50 3.02
CA TYR A 6 -17.85 -18.87 3.90
C TYR A 6 -18.10 -19.73 5.14
N THR A 7 -17.92 -19.15 6.32
CA THR A 7 -18.11 -19.81 7.61
C THR A 7 -19.33 -19.28 8.37
N LYS A 8 -19.89 -18.15 7.96
CA LYS A 8 -21.00 -17.40 8.61
C LYS A 8 -20.71 -16.98 10.07
N THR A 9 -19.48 -17.17 10.55
CA THR A 9 -19.09 -16.81 11.93
C THR A 9 -19.03 -15.32 12.16
N GLY A 10 -18.96 -14.53 11.09
CA GLY A 10 -18.89 -13.07 11.12
C GLY A 10 -20.24 -12.34 10.98
N ASP A 11 -21.36 -13.07 10.86
CA ASP A 11 -22.69 -12.48 10.56
C ASP A 11 -23.22 -11.63 11.73
N GLN A 12 -22.69 -11.84 12.94
CA GLN A 12 -23.05 -11.08 14.14
C GLN A 12 -22.14 -9.85 14.41
N GLY A 13 -21.36 -9.40 13.40
CA GLY A 13 -20.48 -8.23 13.55
C GLY A 13 -19.18 -8.48 14.30
N LEU A 14 -18.85 -9.75 14.58
CA LEU A 14 -17.59 -10.16 15.20
C LEU A 14 -16.67 -10.80 14.17
N THR A 15 -15.36 -10.69 14.41
CA THR A 15 -14.32 -11.42 13.67
C THR A 15 -13.26 -11.93 14.64
N SER A 16 -12.28 -12.68 14.13
CA SER A 16 -11.18 -13.17 14.95
C SER A 16 -9.85 -12.61 14.43
N LEU A 17 -9.01 -12.17 15.36
CA LEU A 17 -7.61 -11.87 15.07
C LEU A 17 -6.82 -13.17 14.84
N LEU A 18 -5.63 -13.04 14.30
CA LEU A 18 -4.66 -14.14 14.24
C LEU A 18 -4.24 -14.47 15.68
N GLY A 19 -4.67 -15.63 16.16
CA GLY A 19 -4.59 -16.04 17.58
C GLY A 19 -5.94 -16.46 18.14
N GLY A 20 -7.02 -16.13 17.46
CA GLY A 20 -8.38 -16.59 17.76
C GLY A 20 -9.21 -15.64 18.61
N THR A 21 -8.63 -14.61 19.18
CA THR A 21 -9.34 -13.59 19.96
C THR A 21 -10.41 -12.92 19.11
N LYS A 22 -11.65 -12.92 19.64
CA LYS A 22 -12.80 -12.30 18.99
C LYS A 22 -12.84 -10.80 19.26
N VAL A 23 -12.97 -10.01 18.20
CA VAL A 23 -13.12 -8.57 18.25
C VAL A 23 -14.30 -8.11 17.39
N PRO A 24 -14.88 -6.94 17.65
CA PRO A 24 -15.84 -6.32 16.74
C PRO A 24 -15.20 -6.04 15.37
N LYS A 25 -15.98 -6.11 14.29
CA LYS A 25 -15.48 -5.80 12.94
C LYS A 25 -15.05 -4.33 12.77
N ASN A 26 -15.44 -3.44 13.67
CA ASN A 26 -15.02 -2.04 13.74
C ASN A 26 -13.86 -1.81 14.72
N ASP A 27 -13.16 -2.84 15.15
CA ASP A 27 -11.90 -2.70 15.91
C ASP A 27 -10.84 -2.01 15.04
N TRP A 28 -10.01 -1.16 15.64
CA TRP A 28 -8.97 -0.40 14.94
C TRP A 28 -7.98 -1.27 14.18
N ARG A 29 -7.69 -2.47 14.66
CA ARG A 29 -6.81 -3.42 13.97
C ARG A 29 -7.46 -3.97 12.71
N ILE A 30 -8.79 -4.22 12.76
CA ILE A 30 -9.55 -4.66 11.58
C ILE A 30 -9.56 -3.56 10.52
N GLU A 31 -9.78 -2.30 10.93
CA GLU A 31 -9.74 -1.15 10.04
C GLU A 31 -8.34 -0.94 9.44
N ALA A 32 -7.28 -1.10 10.24
CA ALA A 32 -5.91 -0.93 9.79
C ALA A 32 -5.53 -1.98 8.72
N TYR A 33 -5.67 -3.28 9.03
CA TYR A 33 -5.29 -4.30 8.05
C TYR A 33 -6.26 -4.33 6.85
N GLY A 34 -7.53 -3.99 7.05
CA GLY A 34 -8.50 -3.87 5.95
C GLY A 34 -8.12 -2.74 4.98
N THR A 35 -7.63 -1.61 5.49
CA THR A 35 -7.13 -0.52 4.64
C THR A 35 -5.83 -0.89 3.93
N VAL A 36 -4.96 -1.68 4.56
CA VAL A 36 -3.75 -2.23 3.91
C VAL A 36 -4.13 -3.19 2.79
N ASP A 37 -5.15 -4.03 2.98
CA ASP A 37 -5.67 -4.94 1.94
C ASP A 37 -6.33 -4.18 0.78
N GLU A 38 -7.08 -3.11 1.08
CA GLU A 38 -7.61 -2.18 0.06
C GLU A 38 -6.49 -1.57 -0.77
N LEU A 39 -5.44 -1.06 -0.12
CA LEU A 39 -4.26 -0.53 -0.81
C LEU A 39 -3.63 -1.59 -1.72
N ASN A 40 -3.47 -2.81 -1.23
CA ASN A 40 -2.91 -3.91 -1.98
C ASN A 40 -3.71 -4.22 -3.25
N SER A 41 -5.04 -4.14 -3.16
CA SER A 41 -5.95 -4.33 -4.30
C SER A 41 -5.81 -3.21 -5.34
N PHE A 42 -5.68 -1.94 -4.92
CA PHE A 42 -5.43 -0.82 -5.84
C PHE A 42 -4.04 -0.90 -6.51
N ILE A 43 -3.04 -1.43 -5.82
CA ILE A 43 -1.71 -1.66 -6.42
C ILE A 43 -1.81 -2.74 -7.52
N GLY A 44 -2.57 -3.81 -7.29
CA GLY A 44 -2.86 -4.80 -8.32
C GLY A 44 -3.52 -4.17 -9.55
N LEU A 45 -4.55 -3.35 -9.35
CA LEU A 45 -5.24 -2.64 -10.43
C LEU A 45 -4.30 -1.67 -11.19
N LEU A 46 -3.40 -0.98 -10.47
CA LEU A 46 -2.37 -0.14 -11.11
C LEU A 46 -1.43 -0.99 -11.96
N GLY A 47 -0.96 -2.13 -11.45
CA GLY A 47 -0.11 -3.05 -12.18
C GLY A 47 -0.75 -3.56 -13.47
N ASP A 48 -2.01 -4.03 -13.39
CA ASP A 48 -2.78 -4.49 -14.55
C ASP A 48 -2.92 -3.37 -15.61
N LYS A 49 -3.16 -2.14 -15.15
CA LYS A 49 -3.27 -1.00 -16.06
C LYS A 49 -1.96 -0.69 -16.75
N LEU A 50 -0.85 -0.65 -16.04
CA LEU A 50 0.49 -0.43 -16.61
C LEU A 50 0.84 -1.52 -17.65
N GLN A 51 0.47 -2.77 -17.36
CA GLN A 51 0.67 -3.88 -18.30
C GLN A 51 -0.14 -3.74 -19.59
N SER A 52 -1.41 -3.30 -19.48
CA SER A 52 -2.31 -3.15 -20.62
C SER A 52 -1.91 -2.03 -21.57
N ASP A 53 -1.21 -1.01 -21.09
CA ASP A 53 -0.84 0.17 -21.87
C ASP A 53 0.33 -0.06 -22.84
N ASN A 54 0.88 -1.29 -22.93
CA ASN A 54 2.02 -1.68 -23.80
C ASN A 54 3.27 -0.80 -23.64
N ASN A 55 3.37 -0.05 -22.57
CA ASN A 55 4.52 0.78 -22.26
C ASN A 55 5.59 -0.04 -21.53
N SER A 56 6.86 0.28 -21.74
CA SER A 56 8.00 -0.46 -21.18
C SER A 56 8.24 -0.16 -19.70
N PHE A 57 7.19 -0.29 -18.87
CA PHE A 57 7.29 -0.12 -17.40
C PHE A 57 7.84 -1.37 -16.69
N SER A 58 8.70 -2.16 -17.33
CA SER A 58 9.13 -3.47 -16.81
C SER A 58 9.71 -3.43 -15.40
N PHE A 59 10.38 -2.35 -15.03
CA PHE A 59 10.96 -2.21 -13.69
C PHE A 59 9.89 -2.00 -12.61
N SER A 60 8.85 -1.21 -12.87
CA SER A 60 7.77 -0.92 -11.92
C SER A 60 6.93 -2.14 -11.51
N PHE A 61 6.85 -3.20 -12.35
CA PHE A 61 6.13 -4.42 -11.98
C PHE A 61 6.78 -5.18 -10.84
N ILE A 62 8.11 -5.32 -10.87
CA ILE A 62 8.88 -6.01 -9.82
C ILE A 62 8.74 -5.25 -8.50
N GLU A 63 8.77 -3.92 -8.57
CA GLU A 63 8.59 -3.06 -7.40
C GLU A 63 7.19 -3.21 -6.81
N LEU A 64 6.13 -3.12 -7.64
CA LEU A 64 4.76 -3.27 -7.20
C LEU A 64 4.49 -4.63 -6.56
N GLU A 65 5.00 -5.73 -7.16
CA GLU A 65 4.89 -7.07 -6.60
C GLU A 65 5.60 -7.18 -5.23
N LYS A 66 6.79 -6.58 -5.09
CA LYS A 66 7.52 -6.55 -3.81
C LYS A 66 6.74 -5.75 -2.76
N ILE A 67 6.15 -4.61 -3.13
CA ILE A 67 5.29 -3.81 -2.25
C ILE A 67 4.07 -4.62 -1.81
N GLN A 68 3.39 -5.29 -2.71
CA GLN A 68 2.23 -6.15 -2.40
C GLN A 68 2.59 -7.24 -1.39
N ASN A 69 3.73 -7.92 -1.57
CA ASN A 69 4.23 -8.91 -0.63
C ASN A 69 4.52 -8.29 0.74
N ASN A 70 5.09 -7.10 0.80
CA ASN A 70 5.35 -6.39 2.05
C ASN A 70 4.04 -5.96 2.75
N LEU A 71 3.01 -5.58 2.00
CA LEU A 71 1.69 -5.28 2.57
C LEU A 71 1.03 -6.53 3.18
N PHE A 72 1.23 -7.73 2.62
CA PHE A 72 0.80 -8.97 3.26
C PHE A 72 1.52 -9.24 4.58
N LYS A 73 2.84 -8.99 4.66
CA LYS A 73 3.59 -9.07 5.93
C LYS A 73 3.01 -8.11 6.97
N ILE A 74 2.79 -6.84 6.58
CA ILE A 74 2.20 -5.81 7.44
C ILE A 74 0.81 -6.24 7.91
N GLY A 75 -0.07 -6.68 7.02
CA GLY A 75 -1.40 -7.17 7.36
C GLY A 75 -1.38 -8.32 8.37
N SER A 76 -0.41 -9.23 8.25
CA SER A 76 -0.22 -10.32 9.20
C SER A 76 0.14 -9.81 10.61
N VAL A 77 1.03 -8.83 10.70
CA VAL A 77 1.40 -8.19 11.98
C VAL A 77 0.22 -7.42 12.59
N LEU A 78 -0.51 -6.64 11.78
CA LEU A 78 -1.68 -5.88 12.23
C LEU A 78 -2.81 -6.76 12.74
N SER A 79 -3.00 -7.93 12.13
CA SER A 79 -4.02 -8.90 12.54
C SER A 79 -3.64 -9.74 13.74
N TYR A 80 -2.38 -9.69 14.19
CA TYR A 80 -1.87 -10.55 15.26
C TYR A 80 -2.37 -10.11 16.63
N ASP A 81 -2.83 -11.09 17.41
CA ASP A 81 -3.20 -10.87 18.81
C ASP A 81 -1.96 -10.97 19.71
N MET A 82 -1.48 -9.82 20.17
CA MET A 82 -0.33 -9.71 21.06
C MET A 82 -0.54 -10.39 22.44
N THR A 83 -1.79 -10.69 22.80
CA THR A 83 -2.13 -11.36 24.07
C THR A 83 -2.19 -12.87 23.93
N ALA A 84 -2.19 -13.39 22.70
CA ALA A 84 -2.19 -14.82 22.43
C ALA A 84 -0.78 -15.39 22.55
N ASP A 85 -0.60 -16.48 23.29
CA ASP A 85 0.67 -17.22 23.40
C ASP A 85 0.92 -18.08 22.14
N LEU A 86 0.99 -17.38 21.00
CA LEU A 86 1.30 -18.03 19.73
C LEU A 86 2.82 -17.99 19.52
N LYS A 87 3.45 -19.15 19.52
CA LYS A 87 4.86 -19.31 19.16
C LYS A 87 5.05 -19.27 17.64
N ILE A 88 4.62 -18.16 17.00
CA ILE A 88 4.79 -17.92 15.57
C ILE A 88 5.70 -16.71 15.38
N GLU A 89 6.71 -16.87 14.57
CA GLU A 89 7.48 -15.75 14.05
C GLU A 89 6.72 -15.16 12.87
N LEU A 90 6.27 -13.91 13.00
CA LEU A 90 5.55 -13.22 11.94
C LEU A 90 6.56 -12.58 10.96
N PRO A 91 6.37 -12.76 9.66
CA PRO A 91 7.14 -12.01 8.69
C PRO A 91 6.86 -10.51 8.85
N ASN A 92 7.91 -9.69 8.80
CA ASN A 92 7.77 -8.24 8.90
C ASN A 92 8.59 -7.54 7.80
N VAL A 93 8.29 -6.27 7.58
CA VAL A 93 9.13 -5.39 6.78
C VAL A 93 10.40 -5.00 7.56
N THR A 94 11.45 -4.66 6.84
CA THR A 94 12.77 -4.35 7.38
C THR A 94 13.25 -2.97 6.93
N GLU A 95 14.33 -2.46 7.50
CA GLU A 95 14.99 -1.24 7.03
C GLU A 95 15.44 -1.35 5.56
N SER A 96 15.79 -2.56 5.10
CA SER A 96 16.12 -2.79 3.70
C SER A 96 14.91 -2.56 2.78
N ASP A 97 13.69 -2.96 3.23
CA ASP A 97 12.48 -2.74 2.42
C ASP A 97 12.14 -1.26 2.33
N VAL A 98 12.45 -0.45 3.36
CA VAL A 98 12.32 1.01 3.30
C VAL A 98 13.34 1.60 2.34
N LYS A 99 14.59 1.14 2.43
CA LYS A 99 15.68 1.61 1.57
C LYS A 99 15.41 1.33 0.09
N ASP A 100 14.78 0.20 -0.24
CA ASP A 100 14.37 -0.07 -1.62
C ASP A 100 13.41 1.02 -2.15
N LEU A 101 12.43 1.45 -1.34
CA LEU A 101 11.51 2.54 -1.74
C LEU A 101 12.27 3.85 -1.98
N GLU A 102 13.23 4.17 -1.13
CA GLU A 102 14.08 5.37 -1.26
C GLU A 102 14.91 5.30 -2.55
N GLU A 103 15.58 4.17 -2.83
CA GLU A 103 16.40 3.96 -4.03
C GLU A 103 15.55 4.01 -5.33
N TRP A 104 14.33 3.50 -5.29
CA TRP A 104 13.42 3.59 -6.44
C TRP A 104 12.96 5.03 -6.69
N MET A 105 12.65 5.78 -5.63
CA MET A 105 12.32 7.20 -5.76
C MET A 105 13.49 8.01 -6.32
N ASP A 106 14.70 7.79 -5.83
CA ASP A 106 15.91 8.44 -6.32
C ASP A 106 16.12 8.16 -7.82
N THR A 107 15.87 6.92 -8.25
CA THR A 107 15.98 6.52 -9.66
C THR A 107 14.95 7.25 -10.54
N MET A 108 13.70 7.35 -10.10
CA MET A 108 12.66 8.10 -10.81
C MET A 108 12.99 9.60 -10.90
N GLU A 109 13.52 10.17 -9.81
CA GLU A 109 13.86 11.60 -9.74
C GLU A 109 14.89 12.03 -10.78
N LEU A 110 15.82 11.14 -11.17
CA LEU A 110 16.85 11.43 -12.19
C LEU A 110 16.24 11.84 -13.55
N THR A 111 15.02 11.42 -13.84
CA THR A 111 14.33 11.69 -15.13
C THR A 111 13.28 12.78 -15.03
N LEU A 112 12.94 13.22 -13.82
CA LEU A 112 11.84 14.14 -13.58
C LEU A 112 12.33 15.60 -13.47
N GLN A 113 11.51 16.53 -13.95
CA GLN A 113 11.75 17.95 -13.70
C GLN A 113 11.50 18.29 -12.21
N PRO A 114 12.29 19.22 -11.62
CA PRO A 114 12.06 19.63 -10.24
C PRO A 114 10.63 20.12 -10.00
N LEU A 115 9.99 19.62 -8.95
CA LEU A 115 8.64 20.02 -8.56
C LEU A 115 8.67 21.43 -7.97
N LYS A 116 7.91 22.36 -8.56
CA LYS A 116 7.83 23.77 -8.11
C LYS A 116 6.44 24.17 -7.60
N ASN A 117 5.42 23.37 -7.93
CA ASN A 117 4.03 23.67 -7.63
C ASN A 117 3.28 22.41 -7.24
N PHE A 118 2.12 22.55 -6.60
CA PHE A 118 1.21 21.43 -6.43
C PHE A 118 0.64 20.99 -7.78
N ILE A 119 0.51 19.68 -7.95
CA ILE A 119 -0.08 19.08 -9.15
C ILE A 119 -1.48 18.53 -8.84
N ILE A 120 -2.37 18.68 -9.81
CA ILE A 120 -3.73 18.12 -9.73
C ILE A 120 -3.68 16.69 -10.27
N PRO A 121 -4.11 15.69 -9.49
CA PRO A 121 -4.19 14.29 -9.95
C PRO A 121 -5.00 14.14 -11.23
N GLY A 122 -4.51 13.35 -12.19
CA GLY A 122 -5.24 13.07 -13.43
C GLY A 122 -4.34 13.10 -14.67
N GLY A 123 -4.95 13.16 -15.84
CA GLY A 123 -4.31 13.20 -17.14
C GLY A 123 -4.17 11.82 -17.80
N HIS A 124 -3.94 10.77 -17.04
CA HIS A 124 -3.92 9.39 -17.50
C HIS A 124 -4.47 8.46 -16.41
N GLU A 125 -5.03 7.31 -16.80
CA GLU A 125 -5.66 6.39 -15.86
C GLU A 125 -4.64 5.81 -14.85
N ALA A 126 -3.48 5.36 -15.33
CA ALA A 126 -2.41 4.86 -14.45
C ALA A 126 -1.87 5.94 -13.51
N VAL A 127 -1.75 7.20 -13.96
CA VAL A 127 -1.39 8.36 -13.10
C VAL A 127 -2.42 8.54 -11.99
N SER A 128 -3.71 8.50 -12.35
CA SER A 128 -4.82 8.62 -11.39
C SER A 128 -4.81 7.49 -10.38
N LEU A 129 -4.57 6.24 -10.80
CA LEU A 129 -4.47 5.07 -9.93
C LEU A 129 -3.27 5.17 -8.97
N ALA A 130 -2.11 5.63 -9.43
CA ALA A 130 -0.96 5.89 -8.55
C ALA A 130 -1.30 6.93 -7.47
N HIS A 131 -2.04 7.99 -7.81
CA HIS A 131 -2.55 8.94 -6.81
C HIS A 131 -3.60 8.33 -5.86
N VAL A 132 -4.45 7.39 -6.31
CA VAL A 132 -5.34 6.62 -5.43
C VAL A 132 -4.50 5.81 -4.45
N CYS A 133 -3.51 5.04 -4.92
CA CYS A 133 -2.59 4.29 -4.06
C CYS A 133 -1.92 5.21 -3.01
N ARG A 134 -1.44 6.38 -3.43
CA ARG A 134 -0.87 7.40 -2.54
C ARG A 134 -1.84 7.84 -1.44
N THR A 135 -3.08 8.13 -1.76
CA THR A 135 -4.06 8.59 -0.76
C THR A 135 -4.55 7.49 0.15
N VAL A 136 -4.66 6.26 -0.36
CA VAL A 136 -5.02 5.07 0.44
C VAL A 136 -3.86 4.69 1.36
N SER A 137 -2.58 4.76 0.93
CA SER A 137 -1.44 4.55 1.83
C SER A 137 -1.42 5.54 2.99
N ARG A 138 -1.73 6.82 2.77
CA ARG A 138 -1.87 7.81 3.85
C ARG A 138 -3.04 7.51 4.80
N ARG A 139 -4.12 6.89 4.33
CA ARG A 139 -5.21 6.39 5.19
C ARG A 139 -4.76 5.17 5.98
N ALA A 140 -4.07 4.21 5.33
CA ALA A 140 -3.51 3.04 6.00
C ALA A 140 -2.52 3.43 7.11
N GLU A 141 -1.67 4.43 6.87
CA GLU A 141 -0.76 5.00 7.86
C GLU A 141 -1.54 5.48 9.10
N ARG A 142 -2.53 6.35 8.94
CA ARG A 142 -3.33 6.87 10.06
C ARG A 142 -4.04 5.77 10.86
N ASN A 143 -4.60 4.77 10.18
CA ASN A 143 -5.26 3.65 10.82
C ASN A 143 -4.26 2.75 11.56
N THR A 144 -3.06 2.57 11.01
CA THR A 144 -1.99 1.81 11.65
C THR A 144 -1.50 2.50 12.94
N VAL A 145 -1.36 3.84 12.92
CA VAL A 145 -1.01 4.62 14.14
C VAL A 145 -1.99 4.35 15.28
N GLN A 146 -3.29 4.25 14.97
CA GLN A 146 -4.31 3.97 15.97
C GLN A 146 -4.30 2.52 16.48
N ALA A 147 -3.95 1.58 15.61
CA ALA A 147 -4.04 0.15 15.90
C ALA A 147 -2.85 -0.37 16.71
N ILE A 148 -1.65 0.01 16.35
CA ILE A 148 -0.40 -0.49 16.93
C ILE A 148 0.74 0.52 16.79
N GLN A 149 1.78 0.36 17.63
CA GLN A 149 3.01 1.14 17.55
C GLN A 149 4.18 0.23 17.09
N TYR A 150 4.32 0.06 15.78
CA TYR A 150 5.45 -0.64 15.16
C TYR A 150 6.24 0.35 14.30
N PRO A 151 7.38 0.89 14.79
CA PRO A 151 8.11 1.96 14.12
C PRO A 151 8.50 1.64 12.68
N ILE A 152 8.92 0.41 12.39
CA ILE A 152 9.33 0.01 11.04
C ILE A 152 8.16 -0.03 10.06
N ILE A 153 6.98 -0.50 10.50
CA ILE A 153 5.77 -0.51 9.66
C ILE A 153 5.33 0.93 9.36
N MET A 154 5.38 1.80 10.39
CA MET A 154 5.04 3.22 10.22
C MET A 154 5.97 3.89 9.22
N LYS A 155 7.28 3.66 9.34
CA LYS A 155 8.30 4.19 8.43
C LYS A 155 8.04 3.70 6.99
N TYR A 156 7.77 2.41 6.81
CA TYR A 156 7.50 1.82 5.50
C TYR A 156 6.25 2.43 4.84
N ILE A 157 5.12 2.49 5.54
CA ILE A 157 3.85 3.02 4.97
C ILE A 157 3.96 4.52 4.68
N ASN A 158 4.69 5.29 5.51
CA ASN A 158 4.96 6.70 5.24
C ASN A 158 5.76 6.87 3.94
N SER A 159 6.90 6.18 3.80
CA SER A 159 7.72 6.21 2.57
C SER A 159 6.94 5.71 1.34
N LEU A 160 6.02 4.77 1.53
CA LEU A 160 5.18 4.25 0.45
C LEU A 160 4.27 5.32 -0.16
N SER A 161 3.79 6.29 0.66
CA SER A 161 3.00 7.41 0.12
C SER A 161 3.83 8.33 -0.78
N ASP A 162 5.09 8.53 -0.46
CA ASP A 162 6.01 9.34 -1.26
C ASP A 162 6.41 8.60 -2.55
N TYR A 163 6.64 7.29 -2.44
CA TYR A 163 6.88 6.42 -3.60
C TYR A 163 5.73 6.52 -4.63
N PHE A 164 4.47 6.40 -4.22
CA PHE A 164 3.35 6.52 -5.16
C PHE A 164 3.18 7.92 -5.72
N PHE A 165 3.60 8.95 -5.02
CA PHE A 165 3.65 10.28 -5.57
C PHE A 165 4.71 10.39 -6.67
N MET A 166 5.93 9.91 -6.43
CA MET A 166 7.00 9.88 -7.43
C MET A 166 6.63 9.01 -8.62
N LEU A 167 6.06 7.82 -8.37
CA LEU A 167 5.59 6.93 -9.42
C LEU A 167 4.51 7.57 -10.30
N SER A 168 3.57 8.34 -9.72
CA SER A 168 2.55 9.04 -10.51
C SER A 168 3.15 10.05 -11.49
N ARG A 169 4.19 10.77 -11.07
CA ARG A 169 4.93 11.73 -11.90
C ARG A 169 5.76 11.02 -12.96
N TYR A 170 6.43 9.93 -12.57
CA TYR A 170 7.20 9.12 -13.48
C TYR A 170 6.32 8.53 -14.60
N ILE A 171 5.17 7.94 -14.25
CA ILE A 171 4.20 7.46 -15.24
C ILE A 171 3.74 8.59 -16.17
N ALA A 172 3.43 9.78 -15.63
CA ALA A 172 3.00 10.93 -16.45
C ALA A 172 4.06 11.31 -17.49
N ALA A 173 5.33 11.33 -17.10
CA ALA A 173 6.45 11.63 -18.00
C ALA A 173 6.60 10.54 -19.09
N GLU A 174 6.55 9.27 -18.72
CA GLU A 174 6.69 8.14 -19.65
C GLU A 174 5.55 8.06 -20.68
N VAL A 175 4.31 8.38 -20.28
CA VAL A 175 3.17 8.40 -21.21
C VAL A 175 3.00 9.74 -21.94
N GLY A 176 3.90 10.70 -21.71
CA GLY A 176 3.88 12.00 -22.38
C GLY A 176 2.70 12.90 -21.95
N VAL A 177 2.21 12.76 -20.74
CA VAL A 177 1.13 13.59 -20.18
C VAL A 177 1.73 14.71 -19.33
N GLU A 178 1.32 15.94 -19.63
CA GLU A 178 1.75 17.13 -18.89
C GLU A 178 1.07 17.19 -17.51
N GLU A 179 1.87 17.42 -16.46
CA GLU A 179 1.36 17.60 -15.09
C GLU A 179 0.50 18.86 -15.01
N LYS A 180 -0.74 18.72 -14.57
CA LYS A 180 -1.66 19.85 -14.37
C LYS A 180 -1.33 20.59 -13.09
N ILE A 181 -0.76 21.77 -13.21
CA ILE A 181 -0.39 22.61 -12.07
C ILE A 181 -1.65 23.21 -11.42
N TRP A 182 -1.71 23.11 -10.08
CA TRP A 182 -2.71 23.84 -9.31
C TRP A 182 -2.36 25.34 -9.26
N LYS A 183 -3.29 26.16 -9.70
CA LYS A 183 -3.21 27.62 -9.64
C LYS A 183 -4.16 28.08 -8.54
N GLY A 184 -3.59 28.37 -7.35
CA GLY A 184 -4.33 28.91 -6.20
C GLY A 184 -5.10 30.17 -6.47
#